data_2e86bd2d90bc4bd186d0eda46eab398a
#
_entry.id   2e86bd2d90bc4bd186d0eda46eab398a
#
_cell.length_a   1.000
_cell.length_b   1.000
_cell.length_c   1.000
_cell.angle_alpha   90.00
_cell.angle_beta   90.00
_cell.angle_gamma   90.00
#
_symmetry.space_group_name_H-M   'P 1'
#
loop_
_entity.id
_entity.type
_entity.pdbx_description
1 polymer ?
#
loop_
_entity_poly.entity_id
_entity_poly.type
_entity_poly.pdbx_seq_one_letter_code
_entity_poly.pdbx_strand_id
1 'polypeptide(L)'
;MNKTSTILKVRDLSVDFPVFGGILQKEIDAVHAVRKVSFDLFKGETLGIVGESGSGKSTLGNAILNVLRLTAPDVKISGQVKLVTDENEVEISNLGRSQSKPYRKYIQMIFQDPYSSLNPRMLVKDIIKEPLDINTDMTNIEKNEKVDWLLAKVGLSSEQSNRYPHEFSGGQRQRIGIARSLATEPEIIIADEPVSALDVSIQAQIINL
;
A
#
# COMPACT_ATOMS: atom_id res chain seq x y z
N MET A 1 -7.58 -25.25 -18.76
CA MET A 1 -6.69 -24.31 -18.06
C MET A 1 -7.39 -22.97 -18.02
N ASN A 2 -7.92 -22.57 -16.87
CA ASN A 2 -8.46 -21.22 -16.71
C ASN A 2 -7.33 -20.23 -16.92
N LYS A 3 -7.41 -19.39 -17.95
CA LYS A 3 -6.48 -18.26 -18.11
C LYS A 3 -6.68 -17.35 -16.90
N THR A 4 -5.76 -17.36 -15.95
CA THR A 4 -5.73 -16.43 -14.86
C THR A 4 -5.60 -15.02 -15.45
N SER A 5 -6.56 -14.15 -15.21
CA SER A 5 -6.56 -12.80 -15.79
C SER A 5 -5.44 -11.97 -15.14
N THR A 6 -4.67 -11.24 -15.94
CA THR A 6 -3.68 -10.28 -15.46
C THR A 6 -4.42 -9.11 -14.79
N ILE A 7 -3.99 -8.71 -13.60
CA ILE A 7 -4.55 -7.57 -12.85
C ILE A 7 -3.59 -6.39 -12.74
N LEU A 8 -2.27 -6.62 -12.90
CA LEU A 8 -1.26 -5.57 -12.94
C LEU A 8 -0.20 -5.89 -13.99
N LYS A 9 0.19 -4.89 -14.77
CA LYS A 9 1.31 -4.97 -15.72
C LYS A 9 2.33 -3.89 -15.39
N VAL A 10 3.56 -4.26 -15.15
CA VAL A 10 4.69 -3.35 -14.95
C VAL A 10 5.66 -3.52 -16.12
N ARG A 11 6.09 -2.42 -16.75
CA ARG A 11 6.98 -2.43 -17.92
C ARG A 11 8.08 -1.40 -17.77
N ASP A 12 9.33 -1.86 -17.79
CA ASP A 12 10.56 -1.07 -17.73
C ASP A 12 10.55 0.03 -16.66
N LEU A 13 9.89 -0.24 -15.52
CA LEU A 13 9.76 0.72 -14.42
C LEU A 13 11.14 1.02 -13.84
N SER A 14 11.49 2.30 -13.86
CA SER A 14 12.72 2.81 -13.26
C SER A 14 12.42 4.00 -12.37
N VAL A 15 13.18 4.12 -11.28
CA VAL A 15 13.05 5.20 -10.29
C VAL A 15 14.43 5.73 -9.94
N ASP A 16 14.64 7.01 -10.21
CA ASP A 16 15.88 7.72 -9.94
C ASP A 16 15.63 8.90 -9.00
N PHE A 17 16.40 8.97 -7.93
CA PHE A 17 16.39 10.11 -7.00
C PHE A 17 17.57 11.01 -7.34
N PRO A 18 17.33 12.24 -7.87
CA PRO A 18 18.41 13.15 -8.20
C PRO A 18 19.13 13.61 -6.93
N VAL A 19 20.45 13.70 -7.02
CA VAL A 19 21.32 14.27 -5.99
C VAL A 19 21.74 15.66 -6.43
N PHE A 20 21.38 16.66 -5.65
CA PHE A 20 21.70 18.04 -5.93
C PHE A 20 22.95 18.48 -5.16
N GLY A 21 23.78 19.32 -5.76
CA GLY A 21 24.99 19.85 -5.15
C GLY A 21 25.34 21.27 -5.61
N GLY A 22 26.29 21.87 -4.86
CA GLY A 22 26.75 23.25 -5.10
C GLY A 22 25.73 24.33 -4.70
N ILE A 23 26.18 25.61 -4.78
CA ILE A 23 25.38 26.79 -4.39
C ILE A 23 24.12 26.95 -5.27
N LEU A 24 24.18 26.49 -6.50
CA LEU A 24 23.08 26.59 -7.48
C LEU A 24 22.14 25.37 -7.48
N GLN A 25 22.30 24.44 -6.55
CA GLN A 25 21.50 23.20 -6.46
C GLN A 25 21.31 22.51 -7.83
N LYS A 26 22.41 22.35 -8.57
CA LYS A 26 22.38 21.58 -9.82
C LYS A 26 22.40 20.09 -9.52
N GLU A 27 21.68 19.31 -10.31
CA GLU A 27 21.78 17.86 -10.28
C GLU A 27 23.21 17.44 -10.67
N ILE A 28 23.89 16.75 -9.74
CA ILE A 28 25.28 16.28 -9.91
C ILE A 28 25.35 14.77 -10.08
N ASP A 29 24.34 14.04 -9.59
CA ASP A 29 24.26 12.58 -9.65
C ASP A 29 22.82 12.13 -9.44
N ALA A 30 22.54 10.82 -9.55
CA ALA A 30 21.26 10.23 -9.24
C ALA A 30 21.42 8.86 -8.56
N VAL A 31 20.63 8.61 -7.51
CA VAL A 31 20.52 7.28 -6.93
C VAL A 31 19.48 6.49 -7.72
N HIS A 32 19.93 5.46 -8.43
CA HIS A 32 19.09 4.58 -9.22
C HIS A 32 18.48 3.48 -8.33
N ALA A 33 17.34 3.75 -7.71
CA ALA A 33 16.71 2.85 -6.75
C ALA A 33 15.99 1.65 -7.43
N VAL A 34 15.44 1.85 -8.63
CA VAL A 34 14.80 0.79 -9.42
C VAL A 34 15.26 0.93 -10.86
N ARG A 35 15.63 -0.19 -11.51
CA ARG A 35 16.12 -0.19 -12.90
C ARG A 35 15.36 -1.19 -13.76
N LYS A 36 14.54 -0.69 -14.69
CA LYS A 36 13.86 -1.45 -15.78
C LYS A 36 13.18 -2.73 -15.29
N VAL A 37 12.42 -2.63 -14.20
CA VAL A 37 11.68 -3.78 -13.67
C VAL A 37 10.42 -4.00 -14.50
N SER A 38 10.22 -5.26 -14.94
CA SER A 38 9.04 -5.67 -15.72
C SER A 38 8.50 -6.98 -15.18
N PHE A 39 7.19 -7.04 -14.95
CA PHE A 39 6.47 -8.26 -14.58
C PHE A 39 4.96 -8.09 -14.80
N ASP A 40 4.24 -9.21 -14.80
CA ASP A 40 2.79 -9.27 -14.73
C ASP A 40 2.38 -9.93 -13.42
N LEU A 41 1.28 -9.45 -12.82
CA LEU A 41 0.62 -10.09 -11.68
C LEU A 41 -0.75 -10.59 -12.12
N PHE A 42 -1.05 -11.83 -11.77
CA PHE A 42 -2.32 -12.48 -12.13
C PHE A 42 -3.27 -12.53 -10.92
N LYS A 43 -4.57 -12.61 -11.20
CA LYS A 43 -5.61 -12.71 -10.15
C LYS A 43 -5.39 -13.96 -9.30
N GLY A 44 -5.35 -13.77 -7.96
CA GLY A 44 -5.11 -14.84 -7.01
C GLY A 44 -3.66 -15.32 -6.91
N GLU A 45 -2.71 -14.59 -7.53
CA GLU A 45 -1.28 -14.87 -7.44
C GLU A 45 -0.63 -14.07 -6.30
N THR A 46 0.37 -14.68 -5.66
CA THR A 46 1.30 -13.98 -4.76
C THR A 46 2.67 -13.91 -5.41
N LEU A 47 3.11 -12.70 -5.74
CA LEU A 47 4.44 -12.43 -6.30
C LEU A 47 5.40 -11.98 -5.20
N GLY A 48 6.41 -12.78 -4.89
CA GLY A 48 7.46 -12.43 -3.94
C GLY A 48 8.58 -11.61 -4.58
N ILE A 49 8.88 -10.42 -4.01
CA ILE A 49 10.02 -9.59 -4.41
C ILE A 49 11.08 -9.70 -3.33
N VAL A 50 12.23 -10.26 -3.67
CA VAL A 50 13.33 -10.53 -2.73
C VAL A 50 14.57 -9.69 -3.09
N GLY A 51 15.37 -9.38 -2.08
CA GLY A 51 16.60 -8.61 -2.23
C GLY A 51 17.10 -8.10 -0.87
N GLU A 52 18.34 -7.65 -0.82
CA GLU A 52 18.96 -7.10 0.39
C GLU A 52 18.26 -5.83 0.89
N SER A 53 18.54 -5.43 2.14
CA SER A 53 18.09 -4.12 2.64
C SER A 53 18.66 -3.00 1.77
N GLY A 54 17.83 -2.01 1.43
CA GLY A 54 18.24 -0.92 0.54
C GLY A 54 18.22 -1.25 -0.97
N SER A 55 17.83 -2.46 -1.39
CA SER A 55 17.78 -2.85 -2.81
C SER A 55 16.63 -2.24 -3.62
N GLY A 56 15.82 -1.35 -3.04
CA GLY A 56 14.75 -0.65 -3.73
C GLY A 56 13.37 -1.31 -3.68
N LYS A 57 13.15 -2.37 -2.88
CA LYS A 57 11.85 -3.07 -2.75
C LYS A 57 10.70 -2.12 -2.38
N SER A 58 10.85 -1.37 -1.29
CA SER A 58 9.86 -0.39 -0.83
C SER A 58 9.66 0.73 -1.86
N THR A 59 10.73 1.15 -2.54
CA THR A 59 10.67 2.14 -3.62
C THR A 59 9.84 1.62 -4.79
N LEU A 60 10.02 0.36 -5.18
CA LEU A 60 9.23 -0.27 -6.22
C LEU A 60 7.74 -0.31 -5.86
N GLY A 61 7.40 -0.74 -4.64
CA GLY A 61 6.02 -0.73 -4.14
C GLY A 61 5.38 0.66 -4.19
N ASN A 62 6.09 1.67 -3.69
CA ASN A 62 5.63 3.06 -3.70
C ASN A 62 5.51 3.65 -5.13
N ALA A 63 6.38 3.22 -6.06
CA ALA A 63 6.29 3.62 -7.46
C ALA A 63 5.05 3.02 -8.14
N ILE A 64 4.76 1.74 -7.88
CA ILE A 64 3.56 1.06 -8.39
C ILE A 64 2.30 1.75 -7.89
N LEU A 65 2.25 2.16 -6.61
CA LEU A 65 1.13 2.92 -6.04
C LEU A 65 1.03 4.37 -6.55
N ASN A 66 2.02 4.84 -7.29
CA ASN A 66 2.11 6.23 -7.75
C ASN A 66 2.07 7.26 -6.59
N VAL A 67 2.74 6.94 -5.45
CA VAL A 67 2.79 7.83 -4.28
C VAL A 67 4.14 8.53 -4.10
N LEU A 68 5.21 8.07 -4.76
CA LEU A 68 6.56 8.66 -4.62
C LEU A 68 6.60 10.14 -4.94
N ARG A 69 5.87 10.59 -5.96
CA ARG A 69 5.82 12.01 -6.36
C ARG A 69 5.20 12.93 -5.30
N LEU A 70 4.48 12.34 -4.34
CA LEU A 70 3.89 13.09 -3.21
C LEU A 70 4.90 13.34 -2.10
N THR A 71 5.86 12.43 -1.93
CA THR A 71 6.89 12.47 -0.87
C THR A 71 8.25 12.94 -1.37
N ALA A 72 8.54 12.74 -2.66
CA ALA A 72 9.76 13.14 -3.34
C ALA A 72 9.41 13.79 -4.69
N PRO A 73 9.09 15.09 -4.72
CA PRO A 73 8.62 15.78 -5.94
C PRO A 73 9.61 15.72 -7.11
N ASP A 74 10.91 15.70 -6.81
CA ASP A 74 11.98 15.70 -7.82
C ASP A 74 12.32 14.29 -8.35
N VAL A 75 11.64 13.23 -7.83
CA VAL A 75 11.87 11.85 -8.27
C VAL A 75 11.55 11.69 -9.75
N LYS A 76 12.48 11.07 -10.48
CA LYS A 76 12.29 10.71 -11.89
C LYS A 76 11.78 9.27 -11.97
N ILE A 77 10.57 9.10 -12.49
CA ILE A 77 9.94 7.80 -12.69
C ILE A 77 9.70 7.63 -14.19
N SER A 78 10.19 6.53 -14.75
CA SER A 78 9.98 6.13 -16.14
C SER A 78 9.47 4.69 -16.22
N GLY A 79 8.97 4.29 -17.38
CA GLY A 79 8.27 3.03 -17.57
C GLY A 79 6.76 3.17 -17.35
N GLN A 80 6.05 2.04 -17.29
CA GLN A 80 4.59 2.00 -17.23
C GLN A 80 4.12 1.06 -16.11
N VAL A 81 3.08 1.48 -15.38
CA VAL A 81 2.31 0.64 -14.48
C VAL A 81 0.85 0.70 -14.91
N LYS A 82 0.30 -0.43 -15.32
CA LYS A 82 -1.08 -0.54 -15.79
C LYS A 82 -1.88 -1.43 -14.86
N LEU A 83 -2.95 -0.88 -14.31
CA LEU A 83 -3.97 -1.61 -13.56
C LEU A 83 -5.01 -2.16 -14.57
N VAL A 84 -5.29 -3.43 -14.48
CA VAL A 84 -6.31 -4.10 -15.31
C VAL A 84 -7.48 -4.45 -14.41
N THR A 85 -8.60 -3.77 -14.62
CA THR A 85 -9.87 -4.07 -13.94
C THR A 85 -10.80 -4.81 -14.92
N ASP A 86 -11.93 -5.32 -14.43
CA ASP A 86 -12.90 -6.00 -15.29
C ASP A 86 -13.44 -5.10 -16.42
N GLU A 87 -13.38 -3.78 -16.24
CA GLU A 87 -13.90 -2.80 -17.20
C GLU A 87 -12.85 -2.23 -18.14
N ASN A 88 -11.63 -2.01 -17.64
CA ASN A 88 -10.61 -1.23 -18.36
C ASN A 88 -9.17 -1.61 -17.97
N GLU A 89 -8.23 -1.30 -18.89
CA GLU A 89 -6.80 -1.24 -18.61
C GLU A 89 -6.38 0.24 -18.50
N VAL A 90 -5.86 0.63 -17.34
CA VAL A 90 -5.52 2.03 -17.05
C VAL A 90 -4.05 2.16 -16.65
N GLU A 91 -3.32 3.03 -17.31
CA GLU A 91 -1.95 3.39 -16.92
C GLU A 91 -2.00 4.33 -15.72
N ILE A 92 -1.59 3.83 -14.54
CA ILE A 92 -1.66 4.58 -13.27
C ILE A 92 -0.37 5.34 -12.95
N SER A 93 0.77 4.99 -13.57
CA SER A 93 2.10 5.57 -13.28
C SER A 93 2.20 7.07 -13.55
N ASN A 94 1.41 7.59 -14.49
CA ASN A 94 1.44 9.01 -14.90
C ASN A 94 0.21 9.81 -14.44
N LEU A 95 -0.70 9.20 -13.68
CA LEU A 95 -1.89 9.90 -13.20
C LEU A 95 -1.56 10.92 -12.12
N GLY A 96 -2.13 12.11 -12.23
CA GLY A 96 -2.11 13.10 -11.17
C GLY A 96 -2.95 12.66 -9.96
N ARG A 97 -2.82 13.39 -8.83
CA ARG A 97 -3.47 13.05 -7.56
C ARG A 97 -4.99 12.85 -7.65
N SER A 98 -5.69 13.73 -8.38
CA SER A 98 -7.15 13.62 -8.56
C SER A 98 -7.54 12.47 -9.47
N GLN A 99 -6.78 12.25 -10.54
CA GLN A 99 -7.03 11.19 -11.52
C GLN A 99 -6.76 9.80 -10.96
N SER A 100 -5.79 9.64 -10.03
CA SER A 100 -5.48 8.36 -9.40
C SER A 100 -6.49 7.96 -8.32
N LYS A 101 -7.30 8.91 -7.80
CA LYS A 101 -8.24 8.66 -6.69
C LYS A 101 -9.20 7.48 -6.93
N PRO A 102 -9.86 7.32 -8.10
CA PRO A 102 -10.79 6.20 -8.35
C PRO A 102 -10.13 4.82 -8.31
N TYR A 103 -8.82 4.75 -8.60
CA TYR A 103 -8.07 3.50 -8.70
C TYR A 103 -7.46 3.05 -7.37
N ARG A 104 -7.39 3.93 -6.37
CA ARG A 104 -6.81 3.60 -5.06
C ARG A 104 -7.56 2.53 -4.29
N LYS A 105 -8.85 2.35 -4.53
CA LYS A 105 -9.63 1.28 -3.91
C LYS A 105 -9.19 -0.12 -4.38
N TYR A 106 -8.64 -0.24 -5.60
CA TYR A 106 -8.23 -1.52 -6.18
C TYR A 106 -6.84 -1.96 -5.74
N ILE A 107 -5.99 -1.02 -5.31
CA ILE A 107 -4.61 -1.30 -4.93
C ILE A 107 -4.28 -0.59 -3.62
N GLN A 108 -3.90 -1.36 -2.62
CA GLN A 108 -3.59 -0.86 -1.28
C GLN A 108 -2.20 -1.33 -0.82
N MET A 109 -1.64 -0.67 0.18
CA MET A 109 -0.33 -1.02 0.72
C MET A 109 -0.40 -1.25 2.23
N ILE A 110 0.29 -2.30 2.66
CA ILE A 110 0.65 -2.53 4.06
C ILE A 110 2.09 -2.03 4.22
N PHE A 111 2.27 -0.99 5.02
CA PHE A 111 3.56 -0.35 5.24
C PHE A 111 4.41 -1.11 6.27
N GLN A 112 5.72 -1.03 6.11
CA GLN A 112 6.71 -1.64 6.99
C GLN A 112 6.64 -1.06 8.42
N ASP A 113 6.53 0.27 8.54
CA ASP A 113 6.49 0.94 9.84
C ASP A 113 5.05 1.20 10.31
N PRO A 114 4.57 0.47 11.33
CA PRO A 114 3.23 0.66 11.86
C PRO A 114 3.08 1.97 12.66
N TYR A 115 4.19 2.61 13.08
CA TYR A 115 4.13 3.85 13.86
C TYR A 115 3.83 5.06 12.99
N SER A 116 4.50 5.18 11.84
CA SER A 116 4.32 6.30 10.92
C SER A 116 3.10 6.14 10.02
N SER A 117 2.59 4.91 9.87
CA SER A 117 1.49 4.61 8.96
C SER A 117 0.09 4.98 9.50
N LEU A 118 -0.06 5.17 10.80
CA LEU A 118 -1.34 5.48 11.44
C LEU A 118 -1.35 6.92 11.97
N ASN A 119 -2.44 7.66 11.73
CA ASN A 119 -2.59 8.99 12.30
C ASN A 119 -2.82 8.90 13.83
N PRO A 120 -1.89 9.40 14.67
CA PRO A 120 -1.98 9.24 16.12
C PRO A 120 -3.13 10.02 16.78
N ARG A 121 -3.77 10.92 16.03
CA ARG A 121 -4.88 11.76 16.50
C ARG A 121 -6.26 11.21 16.17
N MET A 122 -6.32 10.10 15.43
CA MET A 122 -7.58 9.45 15.06
C MET A 122 -7.82 8.22 15.93
N LEU A 123 -9.08 7.91 16.22
CA LEU A 123 -9.45 6.63 16.83
C LEU A 123 -9.23 5.48 15.85
N VAL A 124 -8.97 4.30 16.35
CA VAL A 124 -8.74 3.10 15.51
C VAL A 124 -9.89 2.84 14.55
N LYS A 125 -11.15 2.98 15.02
CA LYS A 125 -12.32 2.85 14.14
C LYS A 125 -12.30 3.85 12.97
N ASP A 126 -11.90 5.11 13.23
CA ASP A 126 -11.88 6.15 12.21
C ASP A 126 -10.74 5.91 11.20
N ILE A 127 -9.60 5.39 11.65
CA ILE A 127 -8.48 4.99 10.78
C ILE A 127 -8.90 3.89 9.82
N ILE A 128 -9.60 2.85 10.31
CA ILE A 128 -10.04 1.72 9.48
C ILE A 128 -11.20 2.14 8.58
N LYS A 129 -12.06 3.04 9.04
CA LYS A 129 -13.22 3.56 8.31
C LYS A 129 -12.85 4.56 7.21
N GLU A 130 -11.75 5.31 7.35
CA GLU A 130 -11.35 6.36 6.41
C GLU A 130 -11.34 5.89 4.93
N PRO A 131 -10.76 4.73 4.56
CA PRO A 131 -10.83 4.23 3.18
C PRO A 131 -12.28 4.00 2.70
N LEU A 132 -13.17 3.57 3.57
CA LEU A 132 -14.59 3.37 3.26
C LEU A 132 -15.30 4.71 3.03
N ASP A 133 -14.98 5.72 3.85
CA ASP A 133 -15.56 7.07 3.72
C ASP A 133 -15.18 7.74 2.40
N ILE A 134 -13.98 7.44 1.89
CA ILE A 134 -13.46 8.05 0.66
C ILE A 134 -13.93 7.31 -0.60
N ASN A 135 -14.10 5.98 -0.53
CA ASN A 135 -14.21 5.13 -1.73
C ASN A 135 -15.53 4.38 -1.86
N THR A 136 -16.46 4.50 -0.89
CA THR A 136 -17.73 3.77 -0.90
C THR A 136 -18.91 4.66 -0.54
N ASP A 137 -20.10 4.27 -1.01
CA ASP A 137 -21.38 4.90 -0.65
C ASP A 137 -22.09 4.19 0.52
N MET A 138 -21.38 3.34 1.26
CA MET A 138 -21.90 2.63 2.43
C MET A 138 -22.44 3.61 3.47
N THR A 139 -23.50 3.23 4.15
CA THR A 139 -24.04 3.96 5.29
C THR A 139 -23.07 3.90 6.50
N ASN A 140 -23.23 4.81 7.47
CA ASN A 140 -22.41 4.78 8.68
C ASN A 140 -22.57 3.47 9.48
N ILE A 141 -23.75 2.85 9.43
CA ILE A 141 -24.01 1.57 10.11
C ILE A 141 -23.18 0.47 9.45
N GLU A 142 -23.30 0.32 8.13
CA GLU A 142 -22.54 -0.68 7.35
C GLU A 142 -21.02 -0.51 7.50
N LYS A 143 -20.53 0.73 7.50
CA LYS A 143 -19.11 1.02 7.74
C LYS A 143 -18.64 0.58 9.11
N ASN A 144 -19.44 0.83 10.16
CA ASN A 144 -19.10 0.42 11.52
C ASN A 144 -19.10 -1.12 11.66
N GLU A 145 -20.09 -1.80 11.09
CA GLU A 145 -20.13 -3.27 11.05
C GLU A 145 -18.91 -3.84 10.32
N LYS A 146 -18.51 -3.21 9.21
CA LYS A 146 -17.29 -3.60 8.47
C LYS A 146 -16.04 -3.39 9.29
N VAL A 147 -15.94 -2.29 10.05
CA VAL A 147 -14.81 -2.03 10.96
C VAL A 147 -14.73 -3.10 12.04
N ASP A 148 -15.83 -3.45 12.69
CA ASP A 148 -15.86 -4.48 13.73
C ASP A 148 -15.48 -5.85 13.17
N TRP A 149 -15.98 -6.18 11.98
CA TRP A 149 -15.60 -7.41 11.27
C TRP A 149 -14.10 -7.46 10.95
N LEU A 150 -13.51 -6.35 10.45
CA LEU A 150 -12.09 -6.26 10.15
C LEU A 150 -11.23 -6.40 11.40
N LEU A 151 -11.61 -5.75 12.51
CA LEU A 151 -10.91 -5.87 13.79
C LEU A 151 -10.89 -7.34 14.25
N ALA A 152 -12.04 -8.02 14.22
CA ALA A 152 -12.11 -9.44 14.56
C ALA A 152 -11.21 -10.31 13.66
N LYS A 153 -11.16 -10.01 12.34
CA LYS A 153 -10.29 -10.73 11.38
C LYS A 153 -8.81 -10.62 11.73
N VAL A 154 -8.36 -9.45 12.18
CA VAL A 154 -6.96 -9.25 12.59
C VAL A 154 -6.70 -9.59 14.06
N GLY A 155 -7.66 -10.22 14.76
CA GLY A 155 -7.53 -10.65 16.15
C GLY A 155 -7.50 -9.50 17.16
N LEU A 156 -8.26 -8.43 16.88
CA LEU A 156 -8.53 -7.32 17.80
C LEU A 156 -10.00 -7.31 18.18
N SER A 157 -10.34 -6.85 19.40
CA SER A 157 -11.73 -6.74 19.83
C SER A 157 -12.37 -5.42 19.38
N SER A 158 -13.68 -5.43 19.16
CA SER A 158 -14.44 -4.22 18.82
C SER A 158 -14.37 -3.16 19.90
N GLU A 159 -14.22 -3.53 21.17
CA GLU A 159 -14.02 -2.59 22.28
C GLU A 159 -12.77 -1.72 22.12
N GLN A 160 -11.76 -2.22 21.42
CA GLN A 160 -10.51 -1.51 21.15
C GLN A 160 -10.67 -0.45 20.05
N SER A 161 -11.79 -0.43 19.32
CA SER A 161 -12.06 0.50 18.21
C SER A 161 -12.06 1.97 18.65
N ASN A 162 -12.42 2.24 19.92
CA ASN A 162 -12.49 3.58 20.48
C ASN A 162 -11.17 4.06 21.13
N ARG A 163 -10.07 3.35 20.94
CA ARG A 163 -8.75 3.73 21.45
C ARG A 163 -7.92 4.42 20.37
N TYR A 164 -6.87 5.12 20.80
CA TYR A 164 -5.91 5.75 19.93
C TYR A 164 -4.73 4.81 19.62
N PRO A 165 -4.03 4.97 18.47
CA PRO A 165 -2.90 4.12 18.11
C PRO A 165 -1.80 4.02 19.18
N HIS A 166 -1.54 5.09 19.94
CA HIS A 166 -0.51 5.08 20.97
C HIS A 166 -0.79 4.14 22.16
N GLU A 167 -2.05 3.68 22.30
CA GLU A 167 -2.47 2.73 23.34
C GLU A 167 -2.23 1.26 22.94
N PHE A 168 -1.65 1.01 21.77
CA PHE A 168 -1.42 -0.31 21.20
C PHE A 168 0.05 -0.63 21.07
N SER A 169 0.40 -1.93 21.19
CA SER A 169 1.74 -2.41 20.85
C SER A 169 2.05 -2.28 19.37
N GLY A 170 3.33 -2.38 18.98
CA GLY A 170 3.75 -2.33 17.57
C GLY A 170 3.03 -3.37 16.71
N GLY A 171 2.95 -4.62 17.18
CA GLY A 171 2.23 -5.68 16.47
C GLY A 171 0.71 -5.43 16.37
N GLN A 172 0.09 -4.82 17.38
CA GLN A 172 -1.32 -4.43 17.30
C GLN A 172 -1.55 -3.29 16.30
N ARG A 173 -0.64 -2.29 16.24
CA ARG A 173 -0.69 -1.22 15.24
C ARG A 173 -0.53 -1.77 13.82
N GLN A 174 0.36 -2.74 13.63
CA GLN A 174 0.51 -3.41 12.35
C GLN A 174 -0.81 -4.08 11.92
N ARG A 175 -1.50 -4.77 12.84
CA ARG A 175 -2.81 -5.37 12.58
C ARG A 175 -3.89 -4.33 12.25
N ILE A 176 -3.88 -3.16 12.88
CA ILE A 176 -4.76 -2.05 12.53
C ILE A 176 -4.46 -1.55 11.11
N GLY A 177 -3.18 -1.39 10.74
CA GLY A 177 -2.76 -1.02 9.39
C GLY A 177 -3.21 -2.03 8.33
N ILE A 178 -3.14 -3.33 8.64
CA ILE A 178 -3.65 -4.41 7.78
C ILE A 178 -5.17 -4.32 7.65
N ALA A 179 -5.91 -4.16 8.75
CA ALA A 179 -7.36 -3.98 8.72
C ALA A 179 -7.78 -2.79 7.83
N ARG A 180 -7.07 -1.65 7.95
CA ARG A 180 -7.28 -0.47 7.12
C ARG A 180 -7.05 -0.77 5.63
N SER A 181 -5.97 -1.47 5.27
CA SER A 181 -5.67 -1.79 3.87
C SER A 181 -6.69 -2.76 3.25
N LEU A 182 -7.31 -3.61 4.05
CA LEU A 182 -8.35 -4.56 3.62
C LEU A 182 -9.76 -3.94 3.54
N ALA A 183 -9.95 -2.73 4.06
CA ALA A 183 -11.29 -2.14 4.23
C ALA A 183 -12.06 -2.02 2.91
N THR A 184 -11.40 -1.63 1.82
CA THR A 184 -12.02 -1.48 0.49
C THR A 184 -12.06 -2.76 -0.33
N GLU A 185 -11.67 -3.91 0.24
CA GLU A 185 -11.56 -5.20 -0.47
C GLU A 185 -10.73 -5.07 -1.75
N PRO A 186 -9.47 -4.60 -1.67
CA PRO A 186 -8.67 -4.33 -2.84
C PRO A 186 -8.34 -5.61 -3.61
N GLU A 187 -8.19 -5.49 -4.93
CA GLU A 187 -7.74 -6.61 -5.79
C GLU A 187 -6.24 -6.88 -5.65
N ILE A 188 -5.48 -5.84 -5.28
CA ILE A 188 -4.02 -5.92 -5.14
C ILE A 188 -3.60 -5.34 -3.79
N ILE A 189 -2.79 -6.10 -3.06
CA ILE A 189 -2.12 -5.63 -1.85
C ILE A 189 -0.62 -5.67 -2.07
N ILE A 190 0.03 -4.53 -1.91
CA ILE A 190 1.48 -4.43 -1.83
C ILE A 190 1.86 -4.51 -0.36
N ALA A 191 2.59 -5.56 0.02
CA ALA A 191 2.98 -5.78 1.40
C ALA A 191 4.50 -5.55 1.54
N ASP A 192 4.88 -4.48 2.24
CA ASP A 192 6.27 -4.13 2.52
C ASP A 192 6.62 -4.61 3.93
N GLU A 193 7.26 -5.78 4.02
CA GLU A 193 7.61 -6.46 5.28
C GLU A 193 6.43 -6.52 6.30
N PRO A 194 5.24 -6.99 5.90
CA PRO A 194 3.99 -6.79 6.65
C PRO A 194 3.96 -7.49 8.02
N VAL A 195 4.87 -8.42 8.26
CA VAL A 195 4.90 -9.25 9.47
C VAL A 195 6.20 -9.10 10.29
N SER A 196 7.11 -8.22 9.88
CA SER A 196 8.40 -8.04 10.55
C SER A 196 8.29 -7.62 12.02
N ALA A 197 7.23 -6.88 12.37
CA ALA A 197 6.94 -6.41 13.74
C ALA A 197 6.00 -7.34 14.53
N LEU A 198 5.67 -8.53 13.99
CA LEU A 198 4.72 -9.46 14.62
C LEU A 198 5.42 -10.68 15.19
N ASP A 199 4.85 -11.22 16.28
CA ASP A 199 5.25 -12.52 16.85
C ASP A 199 4.94 -13.64 15.85
N VAL A 200 5.75 -14.71 15.84
CA VAL A 200 5.67 -15.84 14.90
C VAL A 200 4.26 -16.47 14.86
N SER A 201 3.59 -16.57 16.00
CA SER A 201 2.22 -17.11 16.10
C SER A 201 1.18 -16.26 15.38
N ILE A 202 1.39 -14.94 15.36
CA ILE A 202 0.49 -13.99 14.72
C ILE A 202 0.83 -13.85 13.22
N GLN A 203 2.10 -14.00 12.85
CA GLN A 203 2.51 -13.94 11.42
C GLN A 203 1.72 -14.94 10.58
N ALA A 204 1.63 -16.21 11.03
CA ALA A 204 0.89 -17.25 10.32
C ALA A 204 -0.60 -16.92 10.17
N GLN A 205 -1.22 -16.30 11.18
CA GLN A 205 -2.62 -15.88 11.13
C GLN A 205 -2.86 -14.76 10.10
N ILE A 206 -1.95 -13.79 10.06
CA ILE A 206 -2.04 -12.64 9.16
C ILE A 206 -1.77 -13.04 7.70
N ILE A 207 -0.81 -13.94 7.46
CA ILE A 207 -0.49 -14.42 6.10
C ILE A 207 -1.66 -15.20 5.49
N ASN A 208 -2.50 -15.83 6.32
CA ASN A 208 -3.67 -16.60 5.88
C ASN A 208 -4.97 -15.77 5.77
N LEU A 209 -4.91 -14.48 5.97
CA LEU A 209 -6.01 -13.54 5.76
C LEU A 209 -6.15 -13.17 4.30
#